data_821b8352b8881aec1b82e7a203831490
#
_entry.id   821b8352b8881aec1b82e7a203831490
#
_cell.length_a   1.000
_cell.length_b   1.000
_cell.length_c   1.000
_cell.angle_alpha   90.00
_cell.angle_beta   90.00
_cell.angle_gamma   90.00
#
_symmetry.space_group_name_H-M   'P 1'
#
loop_
_entity.id
_entity.type
_entity.pdbx_description
1 polymer ?
#
loop_
_entity_poly.entity_id
_entity_poly.type
_entity_poly.pdbx_seq_one_letter_code
_entity_poly.pdbx_strand_id
1 'polypeptide(L)'
;KQQHLIEEYSTEIVFMHRLDLNSVINVTDVPCVVLTDTMEQSEILRILKSDGVKGVSGMFVSSLDMDFNAFKEICSDAGIQMTSFESVMEFSEFKLNEQGLIPVIVQDYKTNEVLMMAYMNEEAFDHTVKTGRMTYYSRSRQCQWVKGETSGHYQYVRSLAADCDRDTILAKVEQIGAACHTGNRSCFYTTIVGTDHDAKNPLQIFESVYDTIMD
;
A
#
# COMPACT_ATOMS: atom_id res chain seq x y z
N LYS A 1 26.05 13.87 -20.52
CA LYS A 1 24.92 14.73 -20.97
C LYS A 1 23.62 14.51 -20.17
N GLN A 2 23.37 13.29 -19.63
CA GLN A 2 22.16 13.00 -18.85
C GLN A 2 22.31 13.29 -17.35
N GLN A 3 23.53 13.24 -16.81
CA GLN A 3 23.83 13.49 -15.40
C GLN A 3 23.32 14.87 -14.94
N HIS A 4 23.63 15.92 -15.68
CA HIS A 4 23.20 17.27 -15.37
C HIS A 4 21.67 17.42 -15.29
N LEU A 5 20.93 16.71 -16.16
CA LEU A 5 19.47 16.72 -16.13
C LEU A 5 18.92 16.00 -14.88
N ILE A 6 19.54 14.92 -14.45
CA ILE A 6 19.14 14.19 -13.23
C ILE A 6 19.34 15.08 -12.00
N GLU A 7 20.50 15.71 -11.87
CA GLU A 7 20.84 16.59 -10.74
C GLU A 7 20.01 17.88 -10.72
N GLU A 8 19.67 18.42 -11.87
CA GLU A 8 18.89 19.66 -12.00
C GLU A 8 17.38 19.45 -11.76
N TYR A 9 16.83 18.32 -12.21
CA TYR A 9 15.36 18.09 -12.22
C TYR A 9 14.88 17.00 -11.26
N SER A 10 15.78 16.24 -10.61
CA SER A 10 15.41 15.18 -9.67
C SER A 10 15.77 15.59 -8.24
N THR A 11 14.77 15.88 -7.43
CA THR A 11 14.96 16.36 -6.07
C THR A 11 14.94 15.28 -5.00
N GLU A 12 14.38 14.09 -5.30
CA GLU A 12 14.18 13.05 -4.30
C GLU A 12 14.63 11.66 -4.74
N ILE A 13 14.05 11.10 -5.81
CA ILE A 13 14.31 9.72 -6.25
C ILE A 13 14.27 9.63 -7.79
N VAL A 14 15.22 8.90 -8.36
CA VAL A 14 15.25 8.56 -9.78
C VAL A 14 14.85 7.10 -9.97
N PHE A 15 13.88 6.84 -10.85
CA PHE A 15 13.57 5.50 -11.31
C PHE A 15 14.47 5.14 -12.50
N MET A 16 15.14 4.00 -12.42
CA MET A 16 16.01 3.52 -13.49
C MET A 16 15.82 2.04 -13.77
N HIS A 17 16.03 1.64 -15.01
CA HIS A 17 16.05 0.23 -15.36
C HIS A 17 17.37 -0.41 -14.87
N ARG A 18 17.32 -1.68 -14.40
CA ARG A 18 18.49 -2.38 -13.85
C ARG A 18 19.71 -2.43 -14.79
N LEU A 19 19.48 -2.42 -16.10
CA LEU A 19 20.57 -2.45 -17.10
C LEU A 19 21.41 -1.17 -17.08
N ASP A 20 20.86 -0.08 -16.60
CA ASP A 20 21.51 1.23 -16.52
C ASP A 20 22.21 1.46 -15.18
N LEU A 21 22.03 0.54 -14.20
CA LEU A 21 22.47 0.68 -12.82
C LEU A 21 23.96 1.07 -12.71
N ASN A 22 24.85 0.32 -13.38
CA ASN A 22 26.29 0.58 -13.34
C ASN A 22 26.70 1.89 -14.02
N SER A 23 25.86 2.39 -14.95
CA SER A 23 26.13 3.63 -15.69
C SER A 23 25.69 4.87 -14.92
N VAL A 24 24.74 4.74 -13.99
CA VAL A 24 24.09 5.87 -13.30
C VAL A 24 24.56 6.01 -11.85
N ILE A 25 24.75 4.91 -11.12
CA ILE A 25 25.17 4.95 -9.71
C ILE A 25 26.52 5.69 -9.52
N ASN A 26 27.42 5.59 -10.47
CA ASN A 26 28.74 6.26 -10.40
C ASN A 26 28.71 7.73 -10.86
N VAL A 27 27.51 8.27 -11.18
CA VAL A 27 27.36 9.53 -11.90
C VAL A 27 26.49 10.54 -11.16
N THR A 28 25.71 10.11 -10.16
CA THR A 28 24.83 10.98 -9.40
C THR A 28 24.71 10.52 -7.94
N ASP A 29 24.61 11.50 -7.03
CA ASP A 29 24.30 11.28 -5.60
C ASP A 29 22.77 11.19 -5.34
N VAL A 30 21.93 11.32 -6.37
CA VAL A 30 20.49 11.23 -6.23
C VAL A 30 20.08 9.78 -5.96
N PRO A 31 19.27 9.52 -4.91
CA PRO A 31 18.81 8.17 -4.58
C PRO A 31 18.04 7.52 -5.71
N CYS A 32 18.25 6.22 -5.91
CA CYS A 32 17.67 5.48 -7.03
C CYS A 32 16.72 4.38 -6.59
N VAL A 33 15.61 4.21 -7.31
CA VAL A 33 14.78 3.00 -7.28
C VAL A 33 14.97 2.25 -8.59
N VAL A 34 15.37 0.98 -8.49
CA VAL A 34 15.68 0.16 -9.67
C VAL A 34 14.44 -0.60 -10.11
N LEU A 35 14.05 -0.42 -11.36
CA LEU A 35 12.99 -1.19 -12.01
C LEU A 35 13.59 -2.49 -12.54
N THR A 36 13.03 -3.61 -12.14
CA THR A 36 13.48 -4.94 -12.55
C THR A 36 12.32 -5.91 -12.68
N ASP A 37 12.41 -6.79 -13.67
CA ASP A 37 11.49 -7.90 -13.91
C ASP A 37 12.02 -9.23 -13.35
N THR A 38 13.20 -9.25 -12.72
CA THR A 38 13.75 -10.47 -12.12
C THR A 38 12.89 -10.94 -10.95
N MET A 39 12.73 -12.26 -10.84
CA MET A 39 12.16 -12.94 -9.69
C MET A 39 13.23 -13.58 -8.80
N GLU A 40 14.51 -13.45 -9.17
CA GLU A 40 15.63 -14.03 -8.44
C GLU A 40 15.99 -13.17 -7.22
N GLN A 41 15.71 -13.69 -6.03
CA GLN A 41 15.94 -13.00 -4.75
C GLN A 41 17.41 -12.59 -4.57
N SER A 42 18.36 -13.44 -4.98
CA SER A 42 19.80 -13.16 -4.91
C SER A 42 20.19 -11.94 -5.73
N GLU A 43 19.57 -11.75 -6.90
CA GLU A 43 19.79 -10.57 -7.74
C GLU A 43 19.17 -9.32 -7.13
N ILE A 44 17.99 -9.41 -6.54
CA ILE A 44 17.36 -8.30 -5.80
C ILE A 44 18.25 -7.85 -4.65
N LEU A 45 18.79 -8.78 -3.86
CA LEU A 45 19.74 -8.44 -2.79
C LEU A 45 21.00 -7.76 -3.32
N ARG A 46 21.53 -8.21 -4.45
CA ARG A 46 22.69 -7.59 -5.09
C ARG A 46 22.40 -6.15 -5.53
N ILE A 47 21.23 -5.91 -6.11
CA ILE A 47 20.78 -4.58 -6.51
C ILE A 47 20.65 -3.67 -5.28
N LEU A 48 19.98 -4.14 -4.22
CA LEU A 48 19.76 -3.36 -2.99
C LEU A 48 21.06 -3.03 -2.23
N LYS A 49 22.12 -3.80 -2.42
CA LYS A 49 23.47 -3.52 -1.85
C LYS A 49 24.26 -2.48 -2.63
N SER A 50 23.81 -2.09 -3.80
CA SER A 50 24.53 -1.11 -4.62
C SER A 50 24.38 0.29 -4.02
N ASP A 51 25.47 1.04 -3.98
CA ASP A 51 25.49 2.41 -3.46
C ASP A 51 24.46 3.27 -4.22
N GLY A 52 23.77 4.16 -3.48
CA GLY A 52 22.76 5.04 -4.05
C GLY A 52 21.40 4.36 -4.33
N VAL A 53 21.28 3.04 -4.25
CA VAL A 53 19.99 2.35 -4.39
C VAL A 53 19.21 2.44 -3.08
N LYS A 54 17.98 2.92 -3.17
CA LYS A 54 17.04 3.05 -2.03
C LYS A 54 15.87 2.06 -2.11
N GLY A 55 15.73 1.37 -3.23
CA GLY A 55 14.66 0.39 -3.39
C GLY A 55 14.66 -0.28 -4.75
N VAL A 56 13.79 -1.26 -4.86
CA VAL A 56 13.49 -1.96 -6.12
C VAL A 56 11.99 -1.90 -6.38
N SER A 57 11.63 -1.93 -7.65
CA SER A 57 10.25 -2.02 -8.13
C SER A 57 10.16 -3.05 -9.25
N GLY A 58 8.99 -3.63 -9.45
CA GLY A 58 8.76 -4.63 -10.50
C GLY A 58 8.10 -5.91 -9.99
N MET A 59 8.21 -6.98 -10.76
CA MET A 59 7.43 -8.21 -10.54
C MET A 59 7.66 -8.84 -9.17
N PHE A 60 8.89 -8.88 -8.68
CA PHE A 60 9.24 -9.47 -7.39
C PHE A 60 8.44 -8.83 -6.24
N VAL A 61 8.48 -7.49 -6.13
CA VAL A 61 7.79 -6.76 -5.05
C VAL A 61 6.30 -6.55 -5.32
N SER A 62 5.82 -6.83 -6.52
CA SER A 62 4.40 -6.70 -6.90
C SER A 62 3.63 -7.99 -6.71
N SER A 63 4.30 -9.12 -6.44
CA SER A 63 3.63 -10.40 -6.16
C SER A 63 2.67 -10.27 -4.97
N LEU A 64 1.47 -10.82 -5.11
CA LEU A 64 0.45 -10.79 -4.05
C LEU A 64 0.85 -11.64 -2.84
N ASP A 65 1.57 -12.73 -3.07
CA ASP A 65 2.01 -13.68 -2.05
C ASP A 65 3.38 -13.30 -1.44
N MET A 66 3.92 -12.12 -1.79
CA MET A 66 5.22 -11.69 -1.30
C MET A 66 5.19 -11.47 0.22
N ASP A 67 5.96 -12.27 0.94
CA ASP A 67 6.23 -12.07 2.36
C ASP A 67 7.29 -10.98 2.54
N PHE A 68 6.83 -9.74 2.72
CA PHE A 68 7.72 -8.60 2.90
C PHE A 68 8.51 -8.66 4.20
N ASN A 69 7.97 -9.25 5.27
CA ASN A 69 8.67 -9.35 6.55
C ASN A 69 9.80 -10.37 6.45
N ALA A 70 9.53 -11.58 5.93
CA ALA A 70 10.57 -12.57 5.69
C ALA A 70 11.66 -12.04 4.74
N PHE A 71 11.29 -11.32 3.68
CA PHE A 71 12.27 -10.72 2.79
C PHE A 71 13.11 -9.62 3.44
N LYS A 72 12.51 -8.80 4.32
CA LYS A 72 13.21 -7.78 5.10
C LYS A 72 14.21 -8.39 6.08
N GLU A 73 13.86 -9.53 6.72
CA GLU A 73 14.80 -10.29 7.56
C GLU A 73 16.01 -10.74 6.74
N ILE A 74 15.78 -11.34 5.57
CA ILE A 74 16.85 -11.75 4.65
C ILE A 74 17.71 -10.54 4.23
N CYS A 75 17.10 -9.40 3.97
CA CYS A 75 17.83 -8.16 3.69
C CYS A 75 18.69 -7.72 4.88
N SER A 76 18.13 -7.78 6.09
CA SER A 76 18.85 -7.42 7.33
C SER A 76 20.03 -8.35 7.60
N ASP A 77 19.85 -9.65 7.42
CA ASP A 77 20.92 -10.65 7.51
C ASP A 77 22.02 -10.42 6.47
N ALA A 78 21.63 -9.90 5.31
CA ALA A 78 22.56 -9.51 4.26
C ALA A 78 23.25 -8.15 4.49
N GLY A 79 22.95 -7.47 5.63
CA GLY A 79 23.53 -6.16 6.01
C GLY A 79 22.85 -4.96 5.35
N ILE A 80 21.65 -5.14 4.80
CA ILE A 80 20.84 -4.06 4.23
C ILE A 80 19.90 -3.54 5.31
N GLN A 81 19.96 -2.24 5.63
CA GLN A 81 19.05 -1.66 6.63
C GLN A 81 17.60 -1.68 6.12
N MET A 82 16.71 -2.34 6.88
CA MET A 82 15.30 -2.42 6.62
C MET A 82 14.47 -1.96 7.82
N THR A 83 13.29 -1.40 7.54
CA THR A 83 12.28 -1.15 8.57
C THR A 83 11.40 -2.39 8.65
N SER A 84 11.40 -3.09 9.80
CA SER A 84 10.49 -4.20 10.06
C SER A 84 9.07 -3.68 10.29
N PHE A 85 8.09 -4.50 9.90
CA PHE A 85 6.68 -4.29 10.19
C PHE A 85 6.18 -5.54 10.92
N GLU A 86 6.23 -5.49 12.25
CA GLU A 86 5.88 -6.59 13.12
C GLU A 86 4.67 -6.20 13.97
N SER A 87 3.77 -7.15 14.21
CA SER A 87 2.71 -6.96 15.18
C SER A 87 3.26 -7.16 16.59
N VAL A 88 2.93 -6.25 17.49
CA VAL A 88 3.21 -6.36 18.93
C VAL A 88 2.06 -7.03 19.69
N MET A 89 1.00 -7.42 18.97
CA MET A 89 -0.22 -8.05 19.52
C MET A 89 -0.56 -9.29 18.69
N GLU A 90 -0.99 -10.34 19.40
CA GLU A 90 -1.59 -11.52 18.78
C GLU A 90 -3.06 -11.27 18.46
N PHE A 91 -3.59 -11.91 17.41
CA PHE A 91 -5.01 -11.75 17.03
C PHE A 91 -5.97 -12.19 18.13
N SER A 92 -5.58 -13.17 18.94
CA SER A 92 -6.32 -13.66 20.11
C SER A 92 -6.52 -12.64 21.24
N GLU A 93 -5.78 -11.52 21.22
CA GLU A 93 -5.92 -10.45 22.20
C GLU A 93 -7.06 -9.46 21.88
N PHE A 94 -7.62 -9.53 20.67
CA PHE A 94 -8.74 -8.69 20.28
C PHE A 94 -10.07 -9.23 20.77
N LYS A 95 -11.00 -8.33 21.07
CA LYS A 95 -12.40 -8.69 21.34
C LYS A 95 -13.15 -8.80 20.02
N LEU A 96 -13.35 -10.02 19.59
CA LEU A 96 -14.00 -10.32 18.32
C LEU A 96 -15.53 -10.33 18.50
N ASN A 97 -16.25 -10.06 17.39
CA ASN A 97 -17.69 -10.25 17.37
C ASN A 97 -18.06 -11.75 17.36
N GLU A 98 -19.37 -12.06 17.40
CA GLU A 98 -19.89 -13.45 17.41
C GLU A 98 -19.44 -14.30 16.21
N GLN A 99 -18.99 -13.66 15.13
CA GLN A 99 -18.49 -14.32 13.93
C GLN A 99 -16.95 -14.50 13.92
N GLY A 100 -16.28 -14.15 15.01
CA GLY A 100 -14.81 -14.19 15.08
C GLY A 100 -14.13 -13.10 14.25
N LEU A 101 -14.81 -11.98 14.02
CA LEU A 101 -14.31 -10.88 13.20
C LEU A 101 -14.09 -9.62 14.03
N ILE A 102 -13.08 -8.82 13.62
CA ILE A 102 -12.84 -7.48 14.14
C ILE A 102 -13.14 -6.43 13.06
N PRO A 103 -13.86 -5.34 13.38
CA PRO A 103 -14.02 -4.21 12.48
C PRO A 103 -12.70 -3.45 12.32
N VAL A 104 -12.46 -2.93 11.10
CA VAL A 104 -11.30 -2.13 10.77
C VAL A 104 -11.75 -0.84 10.12
N ILE A 105 -11.46 0.28 10.77
CA ILE A 105 -11.62 1.62 10.21
C ILE A 105 -10.35 1.94 9.43
N VAL A 106 -10.51 2.31 8.16
CA VAL A 106 -9.38 2.60 7.26
C VAL A 106 -9.30 4.09 7.01
N GLN A 107 -8.14 4.66 7.27
CA GLN A 107 -7.86 6.09 7.19
C GLN A 107 -6.66 6.35 6.28
N ASP A 108 -6.73 7.36 5.44
CA ASP A 108 -5.57 7.82 4.67
C ASP A 108 -4.52 8.41 5.62
N TYR A 109 -3.26 7.97 5.50
CA TYR A 109 -2.20 8.35 6.45
C TYR A 109 -1.76 9.81 6.31
N LYS A 110 -1.94 10.44 5.13
CA LYS A 110 -1.56 11.83 4.88
C LYS A 110 -2.66 12.80 5.25
N THR A 111 -3.90 12.51 4.84
CA THR A 111 -5.03 13.43 4.98
C THR A 111 -5.83 13.20 6.24
N ASN A 112 -5.71 12.03 6.88
CA ASN A 112 -6.57 11.51 7.95
C ASN A 112 -8.05 11.37 7.54
N GLU A 113 -8.36 11.36 6.24
CA GLU A 113 -9.68 11.06 5.73
C GLU A 113 -10.04 9.60 6.02
N VAL A 114 -11.23 9.35 6.55
CA VAL A 114 -11.74 7.99 6.72
C VAL A 114 -12.21 7.48 5.36
N LEU A 115 -11.60 6.40 4.89
CA LEU A 115 -11.80 5.87 3.55
C LEU A 115 -12.89 4.82 3.47
N MET A 116 -12.89 3.89 4.40
CA MET A 116 -13.83 2.77 4.42
C MET A 116 -13.82 2.07 5.77
N MET A 117 -14.77 1.15 5.96
CA MET A 117 -14.80 0.20 7.07
C MET A 117 -14.97 -1.21 6.48
N ALA A 118 -14.24 -2.17 7.03
CA ALA A 118 -14.32 -3.58 6.66
C ALA A 118 -14.10 -4.47 7.89
N TYR A 119 -13.98 -5.78 7.68
CA TYR A 119 -13.74 -6.75 8.75
C TYR A 119 -12.51 -7.60 8.44
N MET A 120 -11.85 -8.05 9.49
CA MET A 120 -10.77 -9.06 9.42
C MET A 120 -11.13 -10.25 10.31
N ASN A 121 -10.74 -11.43 9.86
CA ASN A 121 -10.50 -12.60 10.69
C ASN A 121 -8.98 -12.71 10.94
N GLU A 122 -8.54 -13.69 11.73
CA GLU A 122 -7.13 -13.92 12.05
C GLU A 122 -6.24 -14.01 10.81
N GLU A 123 -6.64 -14.81 9.85
CA GLU A 123 -5.92 -15.06 8.60
C GLU A 123 -5.76 -13.78 7.74
N ALA A 124 -6.78 -12.91 7.70
CA ALA A 124 -6.70 -11.61 7.02
C ALA A 124 -5.78 -10.63 7.76
N PHE A 125 -5.78 -10.66 9.10
CA PHE A 125 -4.89 -9.88 9.93
C PHE A 125 -3.43 -10.30 9.69
N ASP A 126 -3.13 -11.59 9.80
CA ASP A 126 -1.80 -12.14 9.59
C ASP A 126 -1.27 -11.84 8.19
N HIS A 127 -2.11 -12.03 7.18
CA HIS A 127 -1.74 -11.69 5.81
C HIS A 127 -1.46 -10.19 5.64
N THR A 128 -2.22 -9.32 6.32
CA THR A 128 -1.99 -7.88 6.30
C THR A 128 -0.65 -7.51 6.94
N VAL A 129 -0.34 -8.08 8.11
CA VAL A 129 0.94 -7.85 8.80
C VAL A 129 2.11 -8.38 7.96
N LYS A 130 1.98 -9.58 7.43
CA LYS A 130 2.99 -10.26 6.61
C LYS A 130 3.33 -9.50 5.33
N THR A 131 2.31 -9.01 4.61
CA THR A 131 2.48 -8.43 3.27
C THR A 131 2.54 -6.91 3.26
N GLY A 132 2.11 -6.25 4.34
CA GLY A 132 1.93 -4.80 4.37
C GLY A 132 0.79 -4.30 3.47
N ARG A 133 -0.07 -5.20 2.98
CA ARG A 133 -1.23 -4.89 2.14
C ARG A 133 -2.51 -5.22 2.89
N MET A 134 -3.47 -4.28 2.89
CA MET A 134 -4.73 -4.51 3.58
C MET A 134 -5.48 -5.68 2.97
N THR A 135 -5.73 -6.68 3.80
CA THR A 135 -6.51 -7.87 3.49
C THR A 135 -7.70 -7.90 4.43
N TYR A 136 -8.85 -8.23 3.90
CA TYR A 136 -10.12 -8.20 4.62
C TYR A 136 -10.86 -9.53 4.50
N TYR A 137 -11.82 -9.73 5.37
CA TYR A 137 -12.78 -10.83 5.30
C TYR A 137 -14.15 -10.34 4.83
N SER A 138 -14.64 -10.88 3.74
CA SER A 138 -15.96 -10.58 3.20
C SER A 138 -17.02 -11.42 3.90
N ARG A 139 -17.89 -10.80 4.70
CA ARG A 139 -18.99 -11.49 5.41
C ARG A 139 -20.01 -12.12 4.47
N SER A 140 -20.29 -11.47 3.34
CA SER A 140 -21.25 -11.96 2.35
C SER A 140 -20.71 -13.11 1.49
N ARG A 141 -19.42 -13.03 1.12
CA ARG A 141 -18.74 -14.06 0.30
C ARG A 141 -18.07 -15.14 1.14
N GLN A 142 -17.92 -14.91 2.44
CA GLN A 142 -17.21 -15.78 3.39
C GLN A 142 -15.81 -16.17 2.92
N CYS A 143 -15.08 -15.20 2.38
CA CYS A 143 -13.71 -15.38 1.91
C CYS A 143 -12.87 -14.13 2.16
N GLN A 144 -11.57 -14.31 2.18
CA GLN A 144 -10.61 -13.21 2.19
C GLN A 144 -10.53 -12.52 0.83
N TRP A 145 -10.08 -11.29 0.85
CA TRP A 145 -9.72 -10.53 -0.35
C TRP A 145 -8.67 -9.47 -0.02
N VAL A 146 -7.68 -9.36 -0.89
CA VAL A 146 -6.67 -8.30 -0.82
C VAL A 146 -7.23 -7.04 -1.48
N LYS A 147 -7.21 -5.93 -0.77
CA LYS A 147 -7.69 -4.65 -1.32
C LYS A 147 -6.84 -4.23 -2.52
N GLY A 148 -7.49 -4.07 -3.66
CA GLY A 148 -6.83 -3.67 -4.90
C GLY A 148 -6.37 -4.82 -5.80
N GLU A 149 -6.52 -6.07 -5.39
CA GLU A 149 -6.11 -7.25 -6.16
C GLU A 149 -6.64 -7.25 -7.61
N THR A 150 -7.91 -6.87 -7.78
CA THR A 150 -8.54 -6.81 -9.11
C THR A 150 -8.46 -5.42 -9.74
N SER A 151 -8.58 -4.36 -8.93
CA SER A 151 -8.72 -2.98 -9.42
C SER A 151 -7.39 -2.22 -9.53
N GLY A 152 -6.31 -2.71 -8.94
CA GLY A 152 -5.08 -1.96 -8.75
C GLY A 152 -5.13 -0.90 -7.64
N HIS A 153 -6.29 -0.69 -7.00
CA HIS A 153 -6.48 0.30 -5.95
C HIS A 153 -6.05 -0.25 -4.58
N TYR A 154 -4.77 -0.53 -4.44
CA TYR A 154 -4.18 -1.10 -3.23
C TYR A 154 -4.23 -0.16 -2.04
N GLN A 155 -4.15 -0.76 -0.85
CA GLN A 155 -3.95 -0.07 0.42
C GLN A 155 -2.68 -0.62 1.08
N TYR A 156 -1.64 0.21 1.13
CA TYR A 156 -0.39 -0.15 1.81
C TYR A 156 -0.43 0.33 3.24
N VAL A 157 -0.20 -0.58 4.18
CA VAL A 157 -0.24 -0.29 5.61
C VAL A 157 0.89 0.65 6.00
N ARG A 158 0.56 1.69 6.76
CA ARG A 158 1.51 2.58 7.42
C ARG A 158 1.54 2.38 8.93
N SER A 159 0.37 2.13 9.53
CA SER A 159 0.25 1.68 10.92
C SER A 159 -1.08 0.99 11.15
N LEU A 160 -1.11 0.09 12.12
CA LEU A 160 -2.30 -0.50 12.72
C LEU A 160 -2.30 -0.15 14.20
N ALA A 161 -3.45 0.21 14.74
CA ALA A 161 -3.63 0.48 16.15
C ALA A 161 -4.97 -0.12 16.62
N ALA A 162 -4.97 -0.74 17.80
CA ALA A 162 -6.19 -1.13 18.45
C ALA A 162 -6.80 0.07 19.21
N ASP A 163 -8.10 0.10 19.38
CA ASP A 163 -8.73 1.03 20.29
C ASP A 163 -8.56 0.61 21.76
N CYS A 164 -9.12 1.38 22.68
CA CYS A 164 -8.85 1.23 24.11
C CYS A 164 -9.33 -0.10 24.72
N ASP A 165 -10.33 -0.73 24.15
CA ASP A 165 -10.88 -2.00 24.63
C ASP A 165 -10.72 -3.14 23.63
N ARG A 166 -9.93 -2.90 22.57
CA ARG A 166 -9.45 -3.87 21.58
C ARG A 166 -10.56 -4.54 20.76
N ASP A 167 -11.65 -3.83 20.51
CA ASP A 167 -12.74 -4.33 19.68
C ASP A 167 -12.77 -3.72 18.26
N THR A 168 -11.86 -2.78 17.95
CA THR A 168 -11.75 -2.10 16.67
C THR A 168 -10.29 -1.83 16.31
N ILE A 169 -9.92 -2.00 15.03
CA ILE A 169 -8.63 -1.63 14.50
C ILE A 169 -8.76 -0.32 13.71
N LEU A 170 -7.86 0.64 13.96
CA LEU A 170 -7.60 1.77 13.08
C LEU A 170 -6.39 1.46 12.20
N ALA A 171 -6.62 1.34 10.89
CA ALA A 171 -5.58 1.15 9.90
C ALA A 171 -5.29 2.47 9.18
N LYS A 172 -4.08 3.02 9.33
CA LYS A 172 -3.60 4.11 8.50
C LYS A 172 -2.88 3.56 7.29
N VAL A 173 -3.35 3.94 6.10
CA VAL A 173 -2.89 3.36 4.84
C VAL A 173 -2.50 4.43 3.83
N GLU A 174 -1.62 4.07 2.93
CA GLU A 174 -1.46 4.76 1.66
C GLU A 174 -2.44 4.18 0.65
N GLN A 175 -3.46 4.96 0.29
CA GLN A 175 -4.48 4.55 -0.67
C GLN A 175 -4.05 4.88 -2.09
N ILE A 176 -3.98 3.87 -2.94
CA ILE A 176 -3.83 4.03 -4.38
C ILE A 176 -5.21 4.09 -5.03
N GLY A 177 -5.49 5.19 -5.75
CA GLY A 177 -6.80 5.38 -6.40
C GLY A 177 -7.97 5.46 -5.43
N ALA A 178 -9.12 4.92 -5.84
CA ALA A 178 -10.35 4.94 -5.08
C ALA A 178 -10.45 3.82 -4.04
N ALA A 179 -10.86 4.15 -2.82
CA ALA A 179 -11.17 3.11 -1.82
C ALA A 179 -12.50 2.43 -2.10
N CYS A 180 -13.50 3.18 -2.55
CA CYS A 180 -14.84 2.67 -2.82
C CYS A 180 -14.92 1.92 -4.16
N HIS A 181 -15.75 0.86 -4.20
CA HIS A 181 -16.03 0.12 -5.43
C HIS A 181 -16.82 0.93 -6.47
N THR A 182 -17.47 2.01 -6.04
CA THR A 182 -18.16 2.98 -6.91
C THR A 182 -17.20 3.96 -7.57
N GLY A 183 -15.90 3.85 -7.30
CA GLY A 183 -14.87 4.76 -7.79
C GLY A 183 -14.65 6.01 -6.92
N ASN A 184 -15.42 6.22 -5.86
CA ASN A 184 -15.18 7.31 -4.92
C ASN A 184 -13.92 7.09 -4.09
N ARG A 185 -13.23 8.17 -3.72
CA ARG A 185 -12.07 8.09 -2.83
C ARG A 185 -12.42 7.47 -1.48
N SER A 186 -13.51 7.90 -0.87
CA SER A 186 -14.06 7.37 0.39
C SER A 186 -15.41 6.68 0.16
N CYS A 187 -15.74 5.70 1.01
CA CYS A 187 -17.07 5.11 1.06
C CYS A 187 -18.08 5.99 1.79
N PHE A 188 -17.62 7.00 2.54
CA PHE A 188 -18.45 7.88 3.38
C PHE A 188 -18.83 9.18 2.66
N TYR A 189 -19.41 9.08 1.47
CA TYR A 189 -19.83 10.23 0.65
C TYR A 189 -21.31 10.59 0.76
N THR A 190 -22.13 9.80 1.47
CA THR A 190 -23.54 10.10 1.68
C THR A 190 -23.72 10.79 3.02
N THR A 191 -24.09 12.06 3.00
CA THR A 191 -24.37 12.83 4.21
C THR A 191 -25.72 12.42 4.81
N ILE A 192 -25.74 12.06 6.08
CA ILE A 192 -26.98 11.74 6.83
C ILE A 192 -27.46 12.99 7.57
N VAL A 193 -26.55 13.71 8.24
CA VAL A 193 -26.82 14.97 8.95
C VAL A 193 -25.65 15.91 8.71
N GLY A 194 -25.89 17.12 8.27
CA GLY A 194 -24.86 18.13 7.99
C GLY A 194 -25.41 19.29 7.18
N THR A 195 -24.62 20.34 7.04
CA THR A 195 -24.97 21.55 6.27
C THR A 195 -24.54 21.48 4.81
N ASP A 196 -23.62 20.59 4.45
CA ASP A 196 -23.08 20.45 3.09
C ASP A 196 -23.83 19.36 2.34
N HIS A 197 -25.01 19.71 1.82
CA HIS A 197 -25.82 18.80 0.99
C HIS A 197 -25.34 18.66 -0.47
N ASP A 198 -24.32 19.43 -0.87
CA ASP A 198 -23.87 19.55 -2.27
C ASP A 198 -22.48 19.00 -2.56
N ALA A 199 -21.96 18.09 -1.75
CA ALA A 199 -20.74 17.39 -2.10
C ALA A 199 -21.01 16.48 -3.32
N LYS A 200 -20.93 17.04 -4.51
CA LYS A 200 -20.98 16.27 -5.77
C LYS A 200 -19.86 15.26 -5.76
N ASN A 201 -20.22 14.00 -5.97
CA ASN A 201 -19.26 12.94 -6.20
C ASN A 201 -18.32 13.36 -7.37
N PRO A 202 -16.99 13.53 -7.14
CA PRO A 202 -16.07 13.93 -8.21
C PRO A 202 -16.12 13.01 -9.42
N LEU A 203 -16.46 11.75 -9.24
CA LEU A 203 -16.54 10.78 -10.34
C LEU A 203 -17.82 10.90 -11.16
N GLN A 204 -18.93 11.35 -10.58
CA GLN A 204 -20.11 11.70 -11.38
C GLN A 204 -19.82 12.89 -12.31
N ILE A 205 -18.89 13.77 -11.95
CA ILE A 205 -18.43 14.84 -12.84
C ILE A 205 -17.61 14.27 -14.01
N PHE A 206 -16.79 13.27 -13.75
CA PHE A 206 -16.01 12.59 -14.80
C PHE A 206 -16.89 11.76 -15.73
N GLU A 207 -17.87 11.04 -15.23
CA GLU A 207 -18.85 10.32 -16.06
C GLU A 207 -19.60 11.31 -16.97
N SER A 208 -20.10 12.42 -16.41
CA SER A 208 -20.81 13.43 -17.22
C SER A 208 -19.92 14.13 -18.24
N VAL A 209 -18.64 14.35 -17.96
CA VAL A 209 -17.67 14.94 -18.92
C VAL A 209 -17.29 13.91 -19.98
N TYR A 210 -17.15 12.64 -19.62
CA TYR A 210 -16.86 11.56 -20.57
C TYR A 210 -18.03 11.36 -21.54
N ASP A 211 -19.25 11.30 -21.04
CA ASP A 211 -20.47 11.20 -21.84
C ASP A 211 -20.63 12.41 -22.78
N THR A 212 -20.29 13.61 -22.32
CA THR A 212 -20.32 14.85 -23.13
C THR A 212 -19.25 14.87 -24.25
N ILE A 213 -18.15 14.14 -24.08
CA ILE A 213 -17.09 14.05 -25.10
C ILE A 213 -17.41 12.97 -26.15
N MET A 214 -18.21 11.97 -25.78
CA MET A 214 -18.55 10.83 -26.66
C MET A 214 -19.86 11.02 -27.43
N ASP A 215 -20.68 12.03 -27.12
CA ASP A 215 -21.83 12.52 -27.89
C ASP A 215 -21.39 13.61 -28.91
#